data_de69a5a0145206068670e756b8c9023a
#
_entry.id   de69a5a0145206068670e756b8c9023a
#
_cell.length_a   1.000
_cell.length_b   1.000
_cell.length_c   1.000
_cell.angle_alpha   90.00
_cell.angle_beta   90.00
_cell.angle_gamma   90.00
#
_symmetry.space_group_name_H-M   'P 1'
#
loop_
_entity.id
_entity.type
_entity.pdbx_description
1 polymer ?
#
loop_
_entity_poly.entity_id
_entity_poly.type
_entity_poly.pdbx_seq_one_letter_code
_entity_poly.pdbx_strand_id
1 'polypeptide(L)'
;MWNARKGLIALAVVVVLVVASLAVWPLIRNLGATPGCAVTTVADPVSGALVTFPLSGEQADNAATIAAIGIQLGMPDHAVTIALATALQESGLHNLPVGDRDSAGLFQQRPSQGWGTRAQVLDPVYASTAFYQRLRAQPDWSELSVTEAAQLVQRSAVPSAYAQWEPRARAAAAALTGEAPGALTCRGLTLSPSSTDLVDTAVAELGTATLSGAHSVARGWSICSWLVAHAARLGVDRVTFDGRTWTMDSGSWSQVGPADGVLSLHRAPSAA
;
A
#
# COMPACT_ATOMS: atom_id res chain seq x y z
N MET A 1 11.20 -0.78 -63.20
CA MET A 1 10.21 -1.56 -62.41
C MET A 1 10.79 -2.43 -61.28
N TRP A 2 12.06 -2.87 -61.36
CA TRP A 2 12.73 -3.68 -60.30
C TRP A 2 12.94 -2.92 -58.96
N ASN A 3 13.27 -1.63 -58.99
CA ASN A 3 13.58 -0.85 -57.78
C ASN A 3 12.33 -0.49 -56.92
N ALA A 4 11.16 -0.36 -57.57
CA ALA A 4 9.91 -0.08 -56.85
C ALA A 4 9.42 -1.29 -56.02
N ARG A 5 9.59 -2.52 -56.54
CA ARG A 5 9.23 -3.76 -55.83
C ARG A 5 10.13 -3.98 -54.59
N LYS A 6 11.44 -3.71 -54.70
CA LYS A 6 12.37 -3.81 -53.57
C LYS A 6 12.06 -2.79 -52.48
N GLY A 7 11.66 -1.56 -52.85
CA GLY A 7 11.23 -0.55 -51.91
C GLY A 7 9.95 -0.90 -51.15
N LEU A 8 8.97 -1.48 -51.85
CA LEU A 8 7.71 -1.94 -51.24
C LEU A 8 7.93 -3.13 -50.26
N ILE A 9 8.81 -4.07 -50.61
CA ILE A 9 9.14 -5.19 -49.72
C ILE A 9 9.91 -4.70 -48.48
N ALA A 10 10.85 -3.77 -48.63
CA ALA A 10 11.56 -3.20 -47.50
C ALA A 10 10.63 -2.42 -46.56
N LEU A 11 9.70 -1.65 -47.11
CA LEU A 11 8.69 -0.94 -46.32
C LEU A 11 7.75 -1.92 -45.56
N ALA A 12 7.30 -2.98 -46.21
CA ALA A 12 6.43 -3.98 -45.58
C ALA A 12 7.16 -4.71 -44.44
N VAL A 13 8.46 -5.05 -44.60
CA VAL A 13 9.27 -5.65 -43.53
C VAL A 13 9.43 -4.70 -42.33
N VAL A 14 9.70 -3.43 -42.59
CA VAL A 14 9.83 -2.42 -41.50
C VAL A 14 8.51 -2.27 -40.75
N VAL A 15 7.38 -2.20 -41.44
CA VAL A 15 6.06 -2.11 -40.83
C VAL A 15 5.75 -3.34 -39.97
N VAL A 16 6.06 -4.55 -40.46
CA VAL A 16 5.86 -5.79 -39.70
C VAL A 16 6.76 -5.82 -38.45
N LEU A 17 8.01 -5.38 -38.55
CA LEU A 17 8.91 -5.31 -37.39
C LEU A 17 8.47 -4.28 -36.37
N VAL A 18 7.95 -3.14 -36.80
CA VAL A 18 7.40 -2.10 -35.89
C VAL A 18 6.15 -2.61 -35.20
N VAL A 19 5.21 -3.23 -35.94
CA VAL A 19 3.99 -3.81 -35.34
C VAL A 19 4.34 -4.95 -34.39
N ALA A 20 5.27 -5.83 -34.76
CA ALA A 20 5.74 -6.90 -33.90
C ALA A 20 6.43 -6.36 -32.62
N SER A 21 7.23 -5.32 -32.74
CA SER A 21 7.87 -4.68 -31.57
C SER A 21 6.85 -4.01 -30.67
N LEU A 22 5.81 -3.33 -31.20
CA LEU A 22 4.72 -2.73 -30.43
C LEU A 22 3.85 -3.78 -29.73
N ALA A 23 3.69 -4.96 -30.31
CA ALA A 23 2.92 -6.06 -29.72
C ALA A 23 3.72 -6.85 -28.67
N VAL A 24 5.03 -7.01 -28.89
CA VAL A 24 5.93 -7.79 -28.01
C VAL A 24 6.48 -6.95 -26.87
N TRP A 25 6.64 -5.64 -27.07
CA TRP A 25 7.16 -4.72 -26.05
C TRP A 25 6.39 -4.75 -24.72
N PRO A 26 5.04 -4.72 -24.66
CA PRO A 26 4.31 -4.85 -23.40
C PRO A 26 4.50 -6.23 -22.76
N LEU A 27 4.61 -7.31 -23.55
CA LEU A 27 4.90 -8.64 -23.00
C LEU A 27 6.30 -8.71 -22.36
N ILE A 28 7.31 -8.18 -23.02
CA ILE A 28 8.70 -8.16 -22.51
C ILE A 28 8.80 -7.28 -21.26
N ARG A 29 8.10 -6.17 -21.24
CA ARG A 29 8.05 -5.25 -20.11
C ARG A 29 7.42 -5.89 -18.85
N ASN A 30 6.47 -6.80 -19.04
CA ASN A 30 5.83 -7.53 -17.94
C ASN A 30 6.63 -8.78 -17.51
N LEU A 31 7.43 -9.39 -18.38
CA LEU A 31 8.25 -10.56 -18.06
C LEU A 31 9.42 -10.28 -17.10
N GLY A 32 9.81 -9.01 -16.91
CA GLY A 32 10.90 -8.61 -16.00
C GLY A 32 10.45 -7.87 -14.74
N ALA A 33 9.16 -7.68 -14.53
CA ALA A 33 8.66 -6.95 -13.39
C ALA A 33 8.53 -7.85 -12.16
N THR A 34 9.38 -7.66 -11.17
CA THR A 34 9.26 -8.37 -9.88
C THR A 34 7.88 -8.15 -9.27
N PRO A 35 7.22 -9.23 -8.79
CA PRO A 35 5.98 -9.11 -8.04
C PRO A 35 6.17 -8.20 -6.83
N GLY A 36 5.21 -7.33 -6.58
CA GLY A 36 5.30 -6.41 -5.44
C GLY A 36 4.37 -5.23 -5.57
N CYS A 37 4.46 -4.37 -4.60
CA CYS A 37 3.70 -3.12 -4.51
C CYS A 37 4.63 -1.91 -4.58
N ALA A 38 4.07 -0.75 -4.85
CA ALA A 38 4.80 0.50 -4.82
C ALA A 38 3.88 1.67 -4.50
N VAL A 39 4.42 2.66 -3.81
CA VAL A 39 3.80 3.97 -3.65
C VAL A 39 4.59 4.97 -4.50
N THR A 40 3.90 5.69 -5.38
CA THR A 40 4.48 6.74 -6.22
C THR A 40 3.92 8.10 -5.79
N THR A 41 4.80 9.05 -5.56
CA THR A 41 4.44 10.42 -5.17
C THR A 41 5.28 11.45 -5.92
N VAL A 42 4.85 12.71 -5.88
CA VAL A 42 5.64 13.82 -6.39
C VAL A 42 6.73 14.18 -5.39
N ALA A 43 8.00 14.00 -5.77
CA ALA A 43 9.14 14.33 -4.92
C ALA A 43 9.42 15.84 -4.86
N ASP A 44 9.20 16.52 -5.99
CA ASP A 44 9.42 17.95 -6.13
C ASP A 44 8.22 18.59 -6.86
N PRO A 45 7.41 19.38 -6.15
CA PRO A 45 6.24 20.05 -6.73
C PRO A 45 6.57 21.02 -7.87
N VAL A 46 7.79 21.57 -7.92
CA VAL A 46 8.22 22.52 -8.94
C VAL A 46 8.55 21.81 -10.24
N SER A 47 9.33 20.75 -10.19
CA SER A 47 9.70 19.94 -11.37
C SER A 47 8.68 18.86 -11.73
N GLY A 48 7.76 18.53 -10.83
CA GLY A 48 6.85 17.39 -10.98
C GLY A 48 7.54 16.03 -10.97
N ALA A 49 8.81 15.97 -10.51
CA ALA A 49 9.57 14.73 -10.45
C ALA A 49 8.87 13.71 -9.54
N LEU A 50 8.70 12.48 -10.06
CA LEU A 50 8.10 11.38 -9.31
C LEU A 50 9.18 10.56 -8.60
N VAL A 51 8.88 10.19 -7.36
CA VAL A 51 9.65 9.17 -6.62
C VAL A 51 8.75 7.98 -6.33
N THR A 52 9.32 6.77 -6.44
CA THR A 52 8.62 5.52 -6.19
C THR A 52 9.30 4.76 -5.07
N PHE A 53 8.54 4.40 -4.05
CA PHE A 53 8.97 3.60 -2.92
C PHE A 53 8.45 2.16 -3.08
N PRO A 54 9.32 1.18 -3.35
CA PRO A 54 8.92 -0.21 -3.49
C PRO A 54 8.52 -0.81 -2.14
N LEU A 55 7.54 -1.72 -2.18
CA LEU A 55 7.04 -2.50 -1.06
C LEU A 55 6.89 -3.96 -1.49
N SER A 56 7.20 -4.92 -0.62
CA SER A 56 6.71 -6.28 -0.82
C SER A 56 5.19 -6.34 -0.62
N GLY A 57 4.57 -7.45 -1.03
CA GLY A 57 3.14 -7.66 -0.75
C GLY A 57 2.84 -7.63 0.76
N GLU A 58 3.67 -8.27 1.58
CA GLU A 58 3.56 -8.26 3.04
C GLU A 58 3.71 -6.84 3.63
N GLN A 59 4.68 -6.08 3.15
CA GLN A 59 4.88 -4.70 3.61
C GLN A 59 3.69 -3.80 3.28
N ALA A 60 3.09 -3.98 2.11
CA ALA A 60 1.89 -3.23 1.71
C ALA A 60 0.67 -3.62 2.55
N ASP A 61 0.49 -4.92 2.78
CA ASP A 61 -0.57 -5.49 3.62
C ASP A 61 -0.50 -4.92 5.05
N ASN A 62 0.66 -5.00 5.67
CA ASN A 62 0.89 -4.46 7.02
C ASN A 62 0.74 -2.94 7.08
N ALA A 63 1.25 -2.21 6.09
CA ALA A 63 1.10 -0.75 6.04
C ALA A 63 -0.38 -0.34 5.94
N ALA A 64 -1.17 -1.08 5.15
CA ALA A 64 -2.60 -0.84 5.00
C ALA A 64 -3.37 -1.10 6.30
N THR A 65 -3.05 -2.18 7.04
CA THR A 65 -3.61 -2.44 8.37
C THR A 65 -3.29 -1.29 9.34
N ILE A 66 -2.02 -0.84 9.41
CA ILE A 66 -1.63 0.29 10.26
C ILE A 66 -2.43 1.55 9.93
N ALA A 67 -2.53 1.90 8.65
CA ALA A 67 -3.26 3.11 8.23
C ALA A 67 -4.77 2.99 8.49
N ALA A 68 -5.37 1.83 8.19
CA ALA A 68 -6.79 1.58 8.40
C ALA A 68 -7.19 1.72 9.88
N ILE A 69 -6.41 1.15 10.79
CA ILE A 69 -6.60 1.30 12.24
C ILE A 69 -6.45 2.76 12.68
N GLY A 70 -5.48 3.50 12.13
CA GLY A 70 -5.36 4.94 12.38
C GLY A 70 -6.63 5.71 12.00
N ILE A 71 -7.14 5.47 10.80
CA ILE A 71 -8.38 6.08 10.31
C ILE A 71 -9.58 5.67 11.17
N GLN A 72 -9.72 4.38 11.48
CA GLN A 72 -10.81 3.86 12.34
C GLN A 72 -10.82 4.53 13.72
N LEU A 73 -9.65 4.80 14.28
CA LEU A 73 -9.49 5.49 15.55
C LEU A 73 -9.62 7.02 15.45
N GLY A 74 -9.87 7.57 14.27
CA GLY A 74 -9.95 9.01 14.04
C GLY A 74 -8.63 9.75 14.23
N MET A 75 -7.51 9.08 13.95
CA MET A 75 -6.18 9.68 13.98
C MET A 75 -5.93 10.47 12.69
N PRO A 76 -5.27 11.64 12.76
CA PRO A 76 -4.92 12.40 11.57
C PRO A 76 -3.78 11.72 10.76
N ASP A 77 -3.60 12.12 9.50
CA ASP A 77 -2.58 11.58 8.59
C ASP A 77 -1.15 11.68 9.14
N HIS A 78 -0.89 12.71 9.94
CA HIS A 78 0.39 12.83 10.66
C HIS A 78 0.65 11.65 11.60
N ALA A 79 -0.37 11.18 12.33
CA ALA A 79 -0.24 10.00 13.19
C ALA A 79 0.00 8.72 12.37
N VAL A 80 -0.65 8.59 11.20
CA VAL A 80 -0.42 7.47 10.29
C VAL A 80 1.03 7.50 9.78
N THR A 81 1.54 8.67 9.45
CA THR A 81 2.95 8.85 9.07
C THR A 81 3.91 8.43 10.20
N ILE A 82 3.63 8.85 11.44
CA ILE A 82 4.44 8.46 12.62
C ILE A 82 4.45 6.94 12.80
N ALA A 83 3.27 6.29 12.72
CA ALA A 83 3.14 4.86 12.90
C ALA A 83 3.89 4.08 11.79
N LEU A 84 3.75 4.49 10.53
CA LEU A 84 4.45 3.87 9.40
C LEU A 84 5.96 4.06 9.47
N ALA A 85 6.45 5.26 9.83
CA ALA A 85 7.88 5.51 10.03
C ALA A 85 8.44 4.65 11.17
N THR A 86 7.66 4.50 12.24
CA THR A 86 8.03 3.62 13.36
C THR A 86 8.12 2.16 12.92
N ALA A 87 7.10 1.63 12.28
CA ALA A 87 7.09 0.23 11.82
C ALA A 87 8.18 -0.05 10.77
N LEU A 88 8.49 0.93 9.90
CA LEU A 88 9.63 0.85 8.98
C LEU A 88 10.96 0.72 9.72
N GLN A 89 11.16 1.50 10.79
CA GLN A 89 12.39 1.45 11.58
C GLN A 89 12.49 0.16 12.40
N GLU A 90 11.39 -0.27 13.03
CA GLU A 90 11.41 -1.38 14.01
C GLU A 90 11.47 -2.75 13.34
N SER A 91 10.79 -2.93 12.20
CA SER A 91 10.63 -4.24 11.55
C SER A 91 10.74 -4.19 10.03
N GLY A 92 10.89 -3.01 9.43
CA GLY A 92 10.76 -2.85 7.98
C GLY A 92 9.35 -3.17 7.48
N LEU A 93 8.30 -2.97 8.27
CA LEU A 93 6.91 -3.38 7.99
C LEU A 93 6.72 -4.90 7.90
N HIS A 94 7.55 -5.70 8.53
CA HIS A 94 7.37 -7.14 8.65
C HIS A 94 6.84 -7.52 10.03
N ASN A 95 5.87 -8.43 10.10
CA ASN A 95 5.34 -8.89 11.38
C ASN A 95 6.28 -9.95 11.99
N LEU A 96 7.43 -9.49 12.51
CA LEU A 96 8.53 -10.33 12.96
C LEU A 96 8.13 -11.12 14.21
N PRO A 97 8.25 -12.48 14.20
CA PRO A 97 7.89 -13.29 15.35
C PRO A 97 8.85 -13.11 16.53
N VAL A 98 10.08 -12.66 16.29
CA VAL A 98 11.12 -12.45 17.31
C VAL A 98 11.91 -11.17 17.03
N GLY A 99 12.40 -10.53 18.09
CA GLY A 99 13.26 -9.37 18.04
C GLY A 99 14.24 -9.38 19.22
N ASP A 100 14.75 -8.19 19.60
CA ASP A 100 15.60 -8.08 20.77
C ASP A 100 14.82 -8.40 22.06
N ARG A 101 15.38 -9.25 22.92
CA ARG A 101 14.76 -9.74 24.16
C ARG A 101 13.42 -10.41 23.89
N ASP A 102 12.31 -9.82 24.37
CA ASP A 102 10.94 -10.31 24.19
C ASP A 102 10.11 -9.50 23.19
N SER A 103 10.77 -8.64 22.40
CA SER A 103 10.08 -7.82 21.38
C SER A 103 9.57 -8.67 20.22
N ALA A 104 8.44 -8.27 19.65
CA ALA A 104 7.84 -8.92 18.50
C ALA A 104 6.90 -7.97 17.73
N GLY A 105 6.54 -8.41 16.53
CA GLY A 105 5.54 -7.74 15.70
C GLY A 105 6.06 -6.54 14.93
N LEU A 106 5.13 -5.82 14.31
CA LEU A 106 5.38 -4.66 13.44
C LEU A 106 6.16 -3.54 14.13
N PHE A 107 5.89 -3.30 15.41
CA PHE A 107 6.46 -2.21 16.19
C PHE A 107 7.50 -2.68 17.21
N GLN A 108 7.94 -3.92 17.15
CA GLN A 108 8.85 -4.54 18.11
C GLN A 108 8.45 -4.27 19.56
N GLN A 109 7.15 -4.42 19.82
CA GLN A 109 6.54 -4.22 21.13
C GLN A 109 6.93 -5.34 22.10
N ARG A 110 7.15 -4.97 23.37
CA ARG A 110 7.64 -5.91 24.39
C ARG A 110 6.56 -6.24 25.41
N PRO A 111 6.11 -7.53 25.50
CA PRO A 111 5.17 -7.96 26.53
C PRO A 111 5.62 -7.60 27.95
N SER A 112 6.90 -7.74 28.27
CA SER A 112 7.46 -7.37 29.59
C SER A 112 7.36 -5.87 29.91
N GLN A 113 7.07 -5.02 28.91
CA GLN A 113 6.89 -3.57 29.07
C GLN A 113 5.43 -3.14 28.98
N GLY A 114 4.50 -4.08 29.13
CA GLY A 114 3.06 -3.78 29.17
C GLY A 114 2.44 -3.44 27.82
N TRP A 115 2.99 -3.97 26.71
CA TRP A 115 2.42 -3.81 25.39
C TRP A 115 1.31 -4.84 25.06
N GLY A 116 1.05 -5.79 25.96
CA GLY A 116 0.12 -6.88 25.79
C GLY A 116 0.83 -8.25 25.87
N THR A 117 0.10 -9.30 25.60
CA THR A 117 0.66 -10.65 25.49
C THR A 117 1.44 -10.79 24.17
N ARG A 118 2.28 -11.84 24.09
CA ARG A 118 3.01 -12.14 22.84
C ARG A 118 2.06 -12.33 21.65
N ALA A 119 0.94 -13.02 21.84
CA ALA A 119 -0.07 -13.21 20.78
C ALA A 119 -0.66 -11.87 20.32
N GLN A 120 -0.91 -10.96 21.24
CA GLN A 120 -1.45 -9.63 20.93
C GLN A 120 -0.47 -8.75 20.18
N VAL A 121 0.80 -8.70 20.57
CA VAL A 121 1.80 -7.88 19.85
C VAL A 121 2.15 -8.43 18.46
N LEU A 122 1.84 -9.70 18.20
CA LEU A 122 1.94 -10.33 16.88
C LEU A 122 0.66 -10.19 16.04
N ASP A 123 -0.41 -9.68 16.60
CA ASP A 123 -1.62 -9.33 15.85
C ASP A 123 -1.48 -7.88 15.33
N PRO A 124 -1.41 -7.66 13.99
CA PRO A 124 -1.24 -6.32 13.42
C PRO A 124 -2.31 -5.31 13.82
N VAL A 125 -3.56 -5.76 13.99
CA VAL A 125 -4.69 -4.92 14.42
C VAL A 125 -4.50 -4.46 15.86
N TYR A 126 -4.21 -5.40 16.76
CA TYR A 126 -3.93 -5.08 18.15
C TYR A 126 -2.69 -4.20 18.31
N ALA A 127 -1.57 -4.57 17.67
CA ALA A 127 -0.31 -3.86 17.77
C ALA A 127 -0.43 -2.40 17.30
N SER A 128 -1.13 -2.18 16.18
CA SER A 128 -1.42 -0.84 15.66
C SER A 128 -2.32 -0.05 16.60
N THR A 129 -3.38 -0.66 17.12
CA THR A 129 -4.28 -0.05 18.10
C THR A 129 -3.51 0.40 19.35
N ALA A 130 -2.69 -0.49 19.90
CA ALA A 130 -1.87 -0.19 21.09
C ALA A 130 -0.87 0.94 20.83
N PHE A 131 -0.26 0.98 19.63
CA PHE A 131 0.63 2.07 19.22
C PHE A 131 -0.11 3.42 19.21
N TYR A 132 -1.25 3.51 18.52
CA TYR A 132 -2.01 4.76 18.42
C TYR A 132 -2.56 5.22 19.79
N GLN A 133 -2.98 4.30 20.64
CA GLN A 133 -3.41 4.63 22.00
C GLN A 133 -2.26 5.25 22.82
N ARG A 134 -1.04 4.68 22.73
CA ARG A 134 0.12 5.25 23.40
C ARG A 134 0.57 6.57 22.79
N LEU A 135 0.51 6.73 21.46
CA LEU A 135 0.79 7.99 20.80
C LEU A 135 -0.16 9.08 21.28
N ARG A 136 -1.47 8.80 21.28
CA ARG A 136 -2.51 9.74 21.75
C ARG A 136 -2.34 10.15 23.20
N ALA A 137 -1.76 9.31 24.03
CA ALA A 137 -1.49 9.60 25.44
C ALA A 137 -0.26 10.47 25.67
N GLN A 138 0.58 10.73 24.64
CA GLN A 138 1.73 11.62 24.76
C GLN A 138 1.28 13.08 24.70
N PRO A 139 1.83 13.98 25.56
CA PRO A 139 1.52 15.39 25.46
C PRO A 139 2.01 15.97 24.13
N ASP A 140 1.24 16.87 23.53
CA ASP A 140 1.58 17.66 22.36
C ASP A 140 2.10 16.88 21.13
N TRP A 141 1.85 15.58 21.07
CA TRP A 141 2.38 14.69 20.03
C TRP A 141 2.04 15.17 18.60
N SER A 142 0.92 15.86 18.41
CA SER A 142 0.48 16.36 17.11
C SER A 142 1.33 17.50 16.57
N GLU A 143 2.06 18.20 17.44
CA GLU A 143 2.94 19.32 17.09
C GLU A 143 4.40 18.88 16.91
N LEU A 144 4.72 17.65 17.29
CA LEU A 144 6.07 17.11 17.21
C LEU A 144 6.39 16.64 15.79
N SER A 145 7.68 16.64 15.44
CA SER A 145 8.15 15.94 14.26
C SER A 145 7.88 14.44 14.35
N VAL A 146 7.83 13.77 13.20
CA VAL A 146 7.66 12.31 13.13
C VAL A 146 8.65 11.58 14.03
N THR A 147 9.91 12.03 14.03
CA THR A 147 10.99 11.43 14.83
C THR A 147 10.78 11.62 16.33
N GLU A 148 10.42 12.82 16.76
CA GLU A 148 10.19 13.12 18.19
C GLU A 148 9.00 12.33 18.72
N ALA A 149 7.87 12.33 17.98
CA ALA A 149 6.67 11.60 18.37
C ALA A 149 6.90 10.08 18.43
N ALA A 150 7.58 9.50 17.42
CA ALA A 150 7.97 8.09 17.44
C ALA A 150 8.84 7.74 18.64
N GLN A 151 9.83 8.60 18.95
CA GLN A 151 10.73 8.42 20.10
C GLN A 151 9.98 8.44 21.44
N LEU A 152 8.99 9.30 21.60
CA LEU A 152 8.17 9.33 22.84
C LEU A 152 7.46 8.00 23.09
N VAL A 153 6.98 7.36 22.03
CA VAL A 153 6.26 6.09 22.13
C VAL A 153 7.21 4.92 22.34
N GLN A 154 8.27 4.82 21.54
CA GLN A 154 9.17 3.67 21.46
C GLN A 154 10.33 3.71 22.47
N ARG A 155 10.78 4.90 22.87
CA ARG A 155 11.92 5.10 23.78
C ARG A 155 13.17 4.38 23.29
N SER A 156 13.43 4.48 21.98
CA SER A 156 14.58 3.85 21.32
C SER A 156 15.92 4.40 21.83
N ALA A 157 16.95 3.58 21.76
CA ALA A 157 18.33 4.01 22.07
C ALA A 157 18.92 4.95 21.00
N VAL A 158 18.34 4.99 19.79
CA VAL A 158 18.77 5.84 18.67
C VAL A 158 17.61 6.74 18.24
N PRO A 159 17.42 7.90 18.89
CA PRO A 159 16.26 8.78 18.66
C PRO A 159 16.10 9.26 17.22
N SER A 160 17.19 9.51 16.51
CA SER A 160 17.17 10.04 15.14
C SER A 160 16.89 8.99 14.05
N ALA A 161 16.79 7.71 14.42
CA ALA A 161 16.68 6.62 13.45
C ALA A 161 15.39 6.68 12.61
N TYR A 162 14.33 7.31 13.12
CA TYR A 162 13.04 7.41 12.42
C TYR A 162 13.03 8.43 11.28
N ALA A 163 13.89 9.45 11.33
CA ALA A 163 13.90 10.56 10.36
C ALA A 163 14.12 10.08 8.91
N GLN A 164 14.97 9.08 8.70
CA GLN A 164 15.25 8.52 7.38
C GLN A 164 14.01 7.91 6.70
N TRP A 165 13.02 7.49 7.48
CA TRP A 165 11.81 6.83 6.99
C TRP A 165 10.67 7.80 6.70
N GLU A 166 10.76 9.05 7.17
CA GLU A 166 9.67 10.02 7.04
C GLU A 166 9.20 10.23 5.59
N PRO A 167 10.06 10.42 4.57
CA PRO A 167 9.59 10.61 3.19
C PRO A 167 8.77 9.41 2.67
N ARG A 168 9.23 8.19 2.95
CA ARG A 168 8.55 6.95 2.56
C ARG A 168 7.25 6.76 3.33
N ALA A 169 7.27 7.00 4.63
CA ALA A 169 6.09 6.88 5.50
C ALA A 169 5.01 7.90 5.13
N ARG A 170 5.38 9.15 4.85
CA ARG A 170 4.46 10.21 4.41
C ARG A 170 3.80 9.86 3.07
N ALA A 171 4.58 9.37 2.09
CA ALA A 171 4.04 8.92 0.81
C ALA A 171 3.05 7.77 0.99
N ALA A 172 3.39 6.78 1.82
CA ALA A 172 2.51 5.64 2.11
C ALA A 172 1.26 6.07 2.88
N ALA A 173 1.38 6.97 3.86
CA ALA A 173 0.24 7.54 4.58
C ALA A 173 -0.72 8.23 3.60
N ALA A 174 -0.23 9.17 2.77
CA ALA A 174 -1.06 9.88 1.80
C ALA A 174 -1.81 8.94 0.83
N ALA A 175 -1.15 7.87 0.38
CA ALA A 175 -1.78 6.87 -0.49
C ALA A 175 -2.86 6.06 0.25
N LEU A 176 -2.62 5.68 1.51
CA LEU A 176 -3.49 4.79 2.29
C LEU A 176 -4.64 5.54 2.98
N THR A 177 -4.50 6.84 3.25
CA THR A 177 -5.58 7.69 3.79
C THR A 177 -6.48 8.27 2.69
N GLY A 178 -6.10 8.12 1.41
CA GLY A 178 -6.85 8.61 0.25
C GLY A 178 -6.53 10.05 -0.13
N GLU A 179 -5.53 10.68 0.48
CA GLU A 179 -5.01 12.00 0.12
C GLU A 179 -4.35 11.99 -1.27
N ALA A 180 -3.65 10.87 -1.61
CA ALA A 180 -3.03 10.67 -2.91
C ALA A 180 -3.74 9.56 -3.71
N PRO A 181 -4.77 9.89 -4.52
CA PRO A 181 -5.57 8.95 -5.28
C PRO A 181 -4.77 8.07 -6.24
N GLY A 182 -4.86 6.74 -6.09
CA GLY A 182 -4.20 5.78 -6.98
C GLY A 182 -2.66 5.73 -6.86
N ALA A 183 -2.08 6.34 -5.82
CA ALA A 183 -0.64 6.33 -5.58
C ALA A 183 -0.09 4.96 -5.19
N LEU A 184 -0.89 4.11 -4.54
CA LEU A 184 -0.52 2.72 -4.25
C LEU A 184 -0.95 1.81 -5.40
N THR A 185 -0.03 0.95 -5.83
CA THR A 185 -0.26 -0.10 -6.82
C THR A 185 0.42 -1.39 -6.40
N CYS A 186 -0.18 -2.53 -6.74
CA CYS A 186 0.43 -3.85 -6.59
C CYS A 186 0.29 -4.63 -7.90
N ARG A 187 1.26 -5.51 -8.22
CA ARG A 187 1.22 -6.34 -9.43
C ARG A 187 1.88 -7.68 -9.24
N GLY A 188 1.42 -8.66 -10.00
CA GLY A 188 2.08 -9.98 -10.09
C GLY A 188 2.09 -10.74 -8.77
N LEU A 189 1.30 -10.32 -7.77
CA LEU A 189 1.18 -11.05 -6.52
C LEU A 189 0.35 -12.31 -6.74
N THR A 190 0.78 -13.41 -6.14
CA THR A 190 -0.02 -14.64 -6.14
C THR A 190 -1.23 -14.44 -5.24
N LEU A 191 -2.43 -14.57 -5.80
CA LEU A 191 -3.65 -14.52 -5.02
C LEU A 191 -3.76 -15.82 -4.23
N SER A 192 -3.82 -15.73 -2.92
CA SER A 192 -4.13 -16.87 -2.07
C SER A 192 -5.65 -17.11 -2.09
N PRO A 193 -6.11 -18.36 -2.35
CA PRO A 193 -7.52 -18.70 -2.13
C PRO A 193 -7.80 -18.49 -0.65
N SER A 194 -8.45 -17.38 -0.36
CA SER A 194 -8.56 -16.91 1.01
C SER A 194 -9.69 -17.61 1.73
N SER A 195 -9.37 -18.38 2.78
CA SER A 195 -10.30 -18.70 3.86
C SER A 195 -10.64 -17.44 4.69
N THR A 196 -9.93 -16.33 4.48
CA THR A 196 -10.13 -15.07 5.19
C THR A 196 -11.35 -14.36 4.63
N ASP A 197 -12.31 -14.07 5.50
CA ASP A 197 -13.47 -13.29 5.11
C ASP A 197 -13.09 -11.84 4.85
N LEU A 198 -13.40 -11.34 3.66
CA LEU A 198 -13.13 -9.97 3.26
C LEU A 198 -13.87 -8.96 4.14
N VAL A 199 -15.13 -9.29 4.47
CA VAL A 199 -16.00 -8.39 5.24
C VAL A 199 -15.55 -8.34 6.69
N ASP A 200 -15.23 -9.50 7.29
CA ASP A 200 -14.74 -9.55 8.67
C ASP A 200 -13.42 -8.79 8.80
N THR A 201 -12.51 -8.94 7.83
CA THR A 201 -11.25 -8.16 7.80
C THR A 201 -11.53 -6.67 7.69
N ALA A 202 -12.43 -6.26 6.80
CA ALA A 202 -12.78 -4.85 6.63
C ALA A 202 -13.44 -4.26 7.89
N VAL A 203 -14.28 -5.02 8.57
CA VAL A 203 -14.87 -4.61 9.87
C VAL A 203 -13.77 -4.43 10.92
N ALA A 204 -12.84 -5.38 11.02
CA ALA A 204 -11.76 -5.32 12.00
C ALA A 204 -10.79 -4.15 11.74
N GLU A 205 -10.43 -3.89 10.50
CA GLU A 205 -9.40 -2.91 10.13
C GLU A 205 -9.98 -1.53 9.76
N LEU A 206 -11.05 -1.49 8.94
CA LEU A 206 -11.66 -0.24 8.46
C LEU A 206 -12.85 0.25 9.28
N GLY A 207 -13.35 -0.59 10.19
CA GLY A 207 -14.57 -0.31 10.96
C GLY A 207 -15.85 -0.31 10.12
N THR A 208 -15.85 -0.93 8.92
CA THR A 208 -17.01 -0.97 8.02
C THR A 208 -17.08 -2.26 7.22
N ALA A 209 -18.31 -2.74 6.99
CA ALA A 209 -18.61 -3.82 6.05
C ALA A 209 -18.89 -3.32 4.62
N THR A 210 -18.98 -1.99 4.42
CA THR A 210 -19.37 -1.39 3.13
C THR A 210 -18.14 -1.16 2.27
N LEU A 211 -17.92 -2.07 1.32
CA LEU A 211 -16.80 -2.07 0.38
C LEU A 211 -17.24 -1.81 -1.07
N SER A 212 -18.46 -1.34 -1.28
CA SER A 212 -19.00 -1.03 -2.61
C SER A 212 -20.02 0.11 -2.54
N GLY A 213 -20.40 0.67 -3.69
CA GLY A 213 -21.36 1.76 -3.77
C GLY A 213 -20.72 3.14 -3.62
N ALA A 214 -21.52 4.15 -3.31
CA ALA A 214 -21.06 5.54 -3.24
C ALA A 214 -20.26 5.84 -1.99
N HIS A 215 -19.10 6.48 -2.17
CA HIS A 215 -18.22 6.96 -1.11
C HIS A 215 -17.76 8.40 -1.38
N SER A 216 -17.39 9.13 -0.33
CA SER A 216 -16.63 10.36 -0.51
C SER A 216 -15.26 10.05 -1.14
N VAL A 217 -14.70 10.98 -1.90
CA VAL A 217 -13.46 10.76 -2.66
C VAL A 217 -12.34 10.25 -1.77
N ALA A 218 -12.05 10.92 -0.65
CA ALA A 218 -10.98 10.49 0.25
C ALA A 218 -11.25 9.10 0.86
N ARG A 219 -12.48 8.84 1.34
CA ARG A 219 -12.83 7.54 1.92
C ARG A 219 -12.77 6.42 0.89
N GLY A 220 -13.28 6.65 -0.32
CA GLY A 220 -13.24 5.67 -1.39
C GLY A 220 -11.81 5.31 -1.78
N TRP A 221 -10.93 6.30 -1.95
CA TRP A 221 -9.51 6.04 -2.27
C TRP A 221 -8.76 5.36 -1.12
N SER A 222 -9.10 5.65 0.14
CA SER A 222 -8.55 4.91 1.28
C SER A 222 -8.95 3.43 1.23
N ILE A 223 -10.23 3.12 1.00
CA ILE A 223 -10.69 1.74 0.86
C ILE A 223 -10.04 1.07 -0.37
N CYS A 224 -9.93 1.77 -1.50
CA CYS A 224 -9.24 1.25 -2.69
C CYS A 224 -7.79 0.87 -2.40
N SER A 225 -7.02 1.74 -1.74
CA SER A 225 -5.64 1.48 -1.37
C SER A 225 -5.53 0.29 -0.42
N TRP A 226 -6.46 0.17 0.53
CA TRP A 226 -6.56 -0.98 1.42
C TRP A 226 -6.84 -2.28 0.65
N LEU A 227 -7.82 -2.28 -0.27
CA LEU A 227 -8.15 -3.43 -1.11
C LEU A 227 -6.97 -3.87 -1.99
N VAL A 228 -6.27 -2.92 -2.61
CA VAL A 228 -5.10 -3.18 -3.46
C VAL A 228 -3.93 -3.74 -2.64
N ALA A 229 -3.68 -3.20 -1.45
CA ALA A 229 -2.62 -3.68 -0.56
C ALA A 229 -2.88 -5.12 -0.07
N HIS A 230 -4.13 -5.44 0.27
CA HIS A 230 -4.57 -6.75 0.73
C HIS A 230 -4.95 -7.72 -0.41
N ALA A 231 -4.76 -7.33 -1.66
CA ALA A 231 -5.25 -8.07 -2.81
C ALA A 231 -4.81 -9.54 -2.83
N ALA A 232 -3.54 -9.81 -2.51
CA ALA A 232 -3.01 -11.18 -2.44
C ALA A 232 -3.74 -12.03 -1.39
N ARG A 233 -3.90 -11.50 -0.18
CA ARG A 233 -4.51 -12.19 0.97
C ARG A 233 -6.02 -12.35 0.81
N LEU A 234 -6.70 -11.33 0.26
CA LEU A 234 -8.15 -11.30 0.13
C LEU A 234 -8.67 -11.79 -1.23
N GLY A 235 -7.77 -12.18 -2.15
CA GLY A 235 -8.13 -12.65 -3.48
C GLY A 235 -8.73 -11.57 -4.38
N VAL A 236 -8.45 -10.29 -4.13
CA VAL A 236 -8.96 -9.17 -4.94
C VAL A 236 -8.08 -9.01 -6.18
N ASP A 237 -8.67 -9.11 -7.35
CA ASP A 237 -7.97 -8.97 -8.63
C ASP A 237 -8.32 -7.70 -9.39
N ARG A 238 -9.39 -7.00 -9.00
CA ARG A 238 -9.81 -5.74 -9.59
C ARG A 238 -10.50 -4.84 -8.57
N VAL A 239 -10.17 -3.55 -8.63
CA VAL A 239 -10.83 -2.48 -7.87
C VAL A 239 -11.15 -1.34 -8.82
N THR A 240 -12.38 -0.85 -8.80
CA THR A 240 -12.82 0.32 -9.58
C THR A 240 -13.37 1.38 -8.64
N PHE A 241 -12.93 2.61 -8.78
CA PHE A 241 -13.45 3.76 -8.05
C PHE A 241 -13.22 5.05 -8.83
N ASP A 242 -14.21 5.92 -8.80
CA ASP A 242 -14.12 7.30 -9.32
C ASP A 242 -13.63 7.35 -10.77
N GLY A 243 -14.14 6.44 -11.61
CA GLY A 243 -13.81 6.32 -13.03
C GLY A 243 -12.43 5.71 -13.32
N ARG A 244 -11.72 5.19 -12.33
CA ARG A 244 -10.43 4.50 -12.50
C ARG A 244 -10.54 3.04 -12.08
N THR A 245 -9.80 2.17 -12.79
CA THR A 245 -9.71 0.74 -12.47
C THR A 245 -8.25 0.33 -12.29
N TRP A 246 -8.01 -0.41 -11.22
CA TRP A 246 -6.79 -1.18 -11.02
C TRP A 246 -7.09 -2.67 -11.21
N THR A 247 -6.15 -3.40 -11.84
CA THR A 247 -6.18 -4.87 -11.90
C THR A 247 -4.83 -5.44 -11.49
N MET A 248 -4.82 -6.64 -10.92
CA MET A 248 -3.60 -7.34 -10.52
C MET A 248 -2.66 -7.57 -11.71
N ASP A 249 -3.20 -7.86 -12.89
CA ASP A 249 -2.43 -8.13 -14.10
C ASP A 249 -1.71 -6.89 -14.62
N SER A 250 -2.41 -5.73 -14.65
CA SER A 250 -1.80 -4.48 -15.11
C SER A 250 -0.89 -3.86 -14.07
N GLY A 251 -1.21 -4.05 -12.78
CA GLY A 251 -0.54 -3.43 -11.66
C GLY A 251 -0.58 -1.90 -11.68
N SER A 252 -1.58 -1.33 -12.35
CA SER A 252 -1.70 0.12 -12.51
C SER A 252 -3.15 0.57 -12.54
N TRP A 253 -3.37 1.83 -12.15
CA TRP A 253 -4.65 2.49 -12.28
C TRP A 253 -4.80 3.08 -13.69
N SER A 254 -5.90 2.77 -14.37
CA SER A 254 -6.26 3.31 -15.68
C SER A 254 -7.62 3.99 -15.64
N GLN A 255 -7.78 5.08 -16.40
CA GLN A 255 -9.07 5.76 -16.56
C GLN A 255 -9.99 4.89 -17.41
N VAL A 256 -11.21 4.64 -16.94
CA VAL A 256 -12.23 3.83 -17.63
C VAL A 256 -13.55 4.56 -17.80
N GLY A 257 -13.75 5.68 -17.13
CA GLY A 257 -14.97 6.50 -17.20
C GLY A 257 -14.82 7.84 -16.49
N PRO A 258 -15.89 8.63 -16.40
CA PRO A 258 -15.92 9.85 -15.60
C PRO A 258 -15.83 9.51 -14.10
N ALA A 259 -15.39 10.49 -13.31
CA ALA A 259 -15.43 10.41 -11.85
C ALA A 259 -16.88 10.32 -11.38
N ASP A 260 -17.22 9.28 -10.62
CA ASP A 260 -18.60 8.97 -10.19
C ASP A 260 -18.73 8.69 -8.69
N GLY A 261 -17.58 8.59 -7.97
CA GLY A 261 -17.54 8.28 -6.55
C GLY A 261 -18.06 6.88 -6.20
N VAL A 262 -18.21 5.98 -7.18
CA VAL A 262 -18.75 4.63 -6.96
C VAL A 262 -17.63 3.60 -6.89
N LEU A 263 -17.59 2.87 -5.77
CA LEU A 263 -16.63 1.80 -5.52
C LEU A 263 -17.23 0.45 -5.93
N SER A 264 -16.44 -0.33 -6.67
CA SER A 264 -16.69 -1.75 -6.92
C SER A 264 -15.40 -2.55 -6.87
N LEU A 265 -15.51 -3.83 -6.54
CA LEU A 265 -14.39 -4.76 -6.51
C LEU A 265 -14.76 -6.10 -7.13
N HIS A 266 -13.77 -6.84 -7.58
CA HIS A 266 -13.90 -8.23 -8.02
C HIS A 266 -12.89 -9.09 -7.27
N ARG A 267 -13.30 -10.32 -6.95
CA ARG A 267 -12.41 -11.34 -6.37
C ARG A 267 -12.23 -12.47 -7.38
N ALA A 268 -11.00 -12.92 -7.52
CA ALA A 268 -10.74 -14.12 -8.30
C ALA A 268 -11.50 -15.32 -7.71
N PRO A 269 -12.04 -16.22 -8.54
CA PRO A 269 -12.67 -17.43 -8.05
C PRO A 269 -11.62 -18.24 -7.25
N SER A 270 -12.03 -18.78 -6.09
CA SER A 270 -11.20 -19.73 -5.37
C SER A 270 -10.91 -20.91 -6.30
N ALA A 271 -9.65 -21.32 -6.39
CA ALA A 271 -9.30 -22.57 -7.06
C ALA A 271 -10.08 -23.70 -6.38
N ALA A 272 -10.88 -24.43 -7.20
CA ALA A 272 -11.67 -25.55 -6.73
C ALA A 272 -10.78 -26.73 -6.33
#